data_1a98f02ac3478181e2575642f58d8473
#
_entry.id   1a98f02ac3478181e2575642f58d8473
#
_cell.length_a   1.000
_cell.length_b   1.000
_cell.length_c   1.000
_cell.angle_alpha   90.00
_cell.angle_beta   90.00
_cell.angle_gamma   90.00
#
_symmetry.space_group_name_H-M   'P 1'
#
loop_
_entity.id
_entity.type
_entity.pdbx_description
1 polymer ?
#
loop_
_entity_poly.entity_id
_entity_poly.type
_entity_poly.pdbx_seq_one_letter_code
_entity_poly.pdbx_strand_id
1 'polypeptide(L)'
;MPRHPRVHATGLLYHVMARGNNGQKIFLKRSDYEAFLEALKIVRKRYPFYLYAYILMSNHFHLLLEVREAPTARIMQSLLTGYVRRFNSVHRQRGHLFQGRYKAIVCDRESYLLELVRYVHLNAVRAKLVERPGEWAWSGHGEYLGRDKSGLIDPGPVMAMLHSAARYEKFIREGMKESYRAEWHPGEHAPFLGTEELVKKIVKENMPPPRSRRPSLGELVRRVGERAGIEPEILRHPGRTARVVEARDRFICQAVRGQGYGGAEVAAFLRCHPSNISRALQKGVNS
;
A
#
# COMPACT_ATOMS: atom_id res chain seq x y z
N MET A 1 1.90 7.25 16.39
CA MET A 1 2.81 6.10 16.35
C MET A 1 3.42 5.97 14.95
N PRO A 2 4.73 5.75 14.82
CA PRO A 2 5.34 5.47 13.51
C PRO A 2 4.78 4.15 12.98
N ARG A 3 4.26 4.17 11.76
CA ARG A 3 3.71 2.99 11.12
C ARG A 3 4.84 2.13 10.58
N HIS A 4 4.78 0.82 10.78
CA HIS A 4 5.75 -0.12 10.22
C HIS A 4 5.88 0.05 8.70
N PRO A 5 7.12 -0.01 8.16
CA PRO A 5 7.32 -0.06 6.72
C PRO A 5 6.59 -1.28 6.15
N ARG A 6 6.01 -1.11 4.95
CA ARG A 6 5.39 -2.24 4.26
C ARG A 6 6.48 -3.17 3.78
N VAL A 7 6.35 -4.43 4.12
CA VAL A 7 7.20 -5.49 3.58
C VAL A 7 6.96 -5.60 2.08
N HIS A 8 7.99 -5.81 1.31
CA HIS A 8 7.90 -6.14 -0.11
C HIS A 8 8.95 -7.20 -0.44
N ALA A 9 8.49 -8.30 -1.00
CA ALA A 9 9.31 -9.28 -1.71
C ALA A 9 8.52 -9.81 -2.90
N THR A 10 9.21 -10.16 -3.97
CA THR A 10 8.63 -10.81 -5.14
C THR A 10 7.97 -12.13 -4.72
N GLY A 11 6.79 -12.42 -5.26
CA GLY A 11 6.04 -13.64 -4.95
C GLY A 11 5.20 -13.58 -3.68
N LEU A 12 5.21 -12.47 -2.94
CA LEU A 12 4.33 -12.34 -1.78
C LEU A 12 2.88 -12.14 -2.21
N LEU A 13 2.00 -12.94 -1.59
CA LEU A 13 0.56 -12.81 -1.71
C LEU A 13 0.06 -11.74 -0.73
N TYR A 14 -0.75 -10.82 -1.23
CA TYR A 14 -1.36 -9.77 -0.43
C TYR A 14 -2.88 -9.79 -0.55
N HIS A 15 -3.55 -9.76 0.58
CA HIS A 15 -4.94 -9.35 0.65
C HIS A 15 -4.98 -7.83 0.86
N VAL A 16 -5.43 -7.11 -0.15
CA VAL A 16 -5.47 -5.64 -0.16
C VAL A 16 -6.90 -5.16 -0.09
N MET A 17 -7.16 -4.18 0.76
CA MET A 17 -8.49 -3.58 0.91
C MET A 17 -8.40 -2.07 1.17
N ALA A 18 -9.41 -1.32 0.71
CA ALA A 18 -9.60 0.07 1.08
C ALA A 18 -11.10 0.38 1.18
N ARG A 19 -11.45 1.24 2.14
CA ARG A 19 -12.83 1.64 2.44
C ARG A 19 -13.00 3.14 2.27
N GLY A 20 -14.20 3.53 1.86
CA GLY A 20 -14.59 4.93 1.75
C GLY A 20 -14.52 5.67 3.08
N ASN A 21 -14.20 6.97 3.03
CA ASN A 21 -14.14 7.83 4.20
C ASN A 21 -15.49 7.85 4.90
N ASN A 22 -15.51 7.67 6.23
CA ASN A 22 -16.74 7.51 7.02
C ASN A 22 -17.72 6.45 6.46
N GLY A 23 -17.20 5.42 5.78
CA GLY A 23 -18.03 4.39 5.17
C GLY A 23 -18.80 4.83 3.92
N GLN A 24 -18.53 6.02 3.38
CA GLN A 24 -19.17 6.50 2.17
C GLN A 24 -18.97 5.55 1.00
N LYS A 25 -19.92 5.58 0.05
CA LYS A 25 -19.79 4.83 -1.20
C LYS A 25 -18.63 5.37 -2.02
N ILE A 26 -17.82 4.45 -2.54
CA ILE A 26 -16.72 4.72 -3.47
C ILE A 26 -17.07 4.35 -4.90
N PHE A 27 -18.20 3.68 -5.09
CA PHE A 27 -18.84 3.39 -6.37
C PHE A 27 -20.31 3.81 -6.26
N LEU A 28 -20.71 4.84 -7.00
CA LEU A 28 -22.08 5.38 -6.99
C LEU A 28 -22.91 4.84 -8.13
N LYS A 29 -22.29 4.56 -9.26
CA LYS A 29 -22.95 4.08 -10.48
C LYS A 29 -22.09 3.04 -11.20
N ARG A 30 -22.69 2.31 -12.14
CA ARG A 30 -22.04 1.25 -12.93
C ARG A 30 -20.69 1.70 -13.53
N SER A 31 -20.66 2.89 -14.11
CA SER A 31 -19.44 3.42 -14.74
C SER A 31 -18.28 3.67 -13.76
N ASP A 32 -18.51 3.73 -12.45
CA ASP A 32 -17.45 3.84 -11.45
C ASP A 32 -16.73 2.51 -11.25
N TYR A 33 -17.51 1.41 -11.21
CA TYR A 33 -16.96 0.05 -11.15
C TYR A 33 -16.14 -0.26 -12.40
N GLU A 34 -16.71 0.03 -13.57
CA GLU A 34 -16.02 -0.15 -14.87
C GLU A 34 -14.72 0.64 -14.93
N ALA A 35 -14.74 1.90 -14.47
CA ALA A 35 -13.55 2.75 -14.42
C ALA A 35 -12.47 2.23 -13.46
N PHE A 36 -12.87 1.63 -12.34
CA PHE A 36 -11.91 1.03 -11.41
C PHE A 36 -11.26 -0.22 -12.03
N LEU A 37 -12.04 -1.08 -12.67
CA LEU A 37 -11.52 -2.27 -13.35
C LEU A 37 -10.60 -1.90 -14.52
N GLU A 38 -10.94 -0.86 -15.27
CA GLU A 38 -10.06 -0.36 -16.35
C GLU A 38 -8.76 0.23 -15.77
N ALA A 39 -8.85 1.02 -14.71
CA ALA A 39 -7.66 1.51 -14.01
C ALA A 39 -6.77 0.37 -13.50
N LEU A 40 -7.39 -0.72 -13.01
CA LEU A 40 -6.67 -1.92 -12.56
C LEU A 40 -5.94 -2.61 -13.72
N LYS A 41 -6.56 -2.72 -14.91
CA LYS A 41 -5.93 -3.24 -16.14
C LYS A 41 -4.73 -2.39 -16.55
N ILE A 42 -4.89 -1.07 -16.57
CA ILE A 42 -3.80 -0.12 -16.93
C ILE A 42 -2.63 -0.25 -15.95
N VAL A 43 -2.93 -0.30 -14.65
CA VAL A 43 -1.90 -0.43 -13.61
C VAL A 43 -1.18 -1.77 -13.72
N ARG A 44 -1.90 -2.86 -14.01
CA ARG A 44 -1.31 -4.20 -14.20
C ARG A 44 -0.38 -4.25 -15.40
N LYS A 45 -0.69 -3.57 -16.50
CA LYS A 45 0.22 -3.44 -17.66
C LYS A 45 1.50 -2.71 -17.28
N ARG A 46 1.39 -1.68 -16.45
CA ARG A 46 2.55 -0.87 -16.02
C ARG A 46 3.40 -1.54 -14.94
N TYR A 47 2.76 -2.23 -14.02
CA TYR A 47 3.35 -2.92 -12.88
C TYR A 47 2.80 -4.34 -12.82
N PRO A 48 3.41 -5.32 -13.51
CA PRO A 48 2.90 -6.68 -13.55
C PRO A 48 2.74 -7.30 -12.18
N PHE A 49 1.59 -7.92 -11.93
CA PHE A 49 1.26 -8.73 -10.76
C PHE A 49 0.24 -9.80 -11.16
N TYR A 50 0.12 -10.85 -10.37
CA TYR A 50 -0.97 -11.82 -10.50
C TYR A 50 -2.16 -11.37 -9.66
N LEU A 51 -3.38 -11.51 -10.18
CA LEU A 51 -4.61 -11.18 -9.48
C LEU A 51 -5.46 -12.45 -9.37
N TYR A 52 -5.61 -12.97 -8.17
CA TYR A 52 -6.34 -14.22 -7.93
C TYR A 52 -7.81 -14.00 -7.58
N ALA A 53 -8.15 -12.92 -6.93
CA ALA A 53 -9.53 -12.56 -6.67
C ALA A 53 -9.69 -11.05 -6.55
N TYR A 54 -10.87 -10.56 -6.91
CA TYR A 54 -11.32 -9.22 -6.56
C TYR A 54 -12.82 -9.21 -6.30
N ILE A 55 -13.25 -8.27 -5.48
CA ILE A 55 -14.64 -7.86 -5.36
C ILE A 55 -14.71 -6.37 -5.05
N LEU A 56 -15.60 -5.68 -5.75
CA LEU A 56 -15.88 -4.26 -5.56
C LEU A 56 -17.25 -4.12 -4.90
N MET A 57 -17.26 -3.73 -3.63
CA MET A 57 -18.45 -3.43 -2.85
C MET A 57 -18.75 -1.93 -2.94
N SER A 58 -19.97 -1.49 -2.69
CA SER A 58 -20.33 -0.08 -2.89
C SER A 58 -19.41 0.91 -2.14
N ASN A 59 -18.90 0.55 -0.97
CA ASN A 59 -18.09 1.42 -0.10
C ASN A 59 -16.68 0.90 0.21
N HIS A 60 -16.27 -0.24 -0.33
CA HIS A 60 -14.93 -0.81 -0.17
C HIS A 60 -14.64 -1.79 -1.29
N PHE A 61 -13.38 -2.23 -1.39
CA PHE A 61 -12.99 -3.32 -2.29
C PHE A 61 -11.99 -4.25 -1.61
N HIS A 62 -11.89 -5.46 -2.15
CA HIS A 62 -10.86 -6.43 -1.83
C HIS A 62 -10.16 -6.87 -3.12
N LEU A 63 -8.82 -6.96 -3.05
CA LEU A 63 -7.98 -7.56 -4.10
C LEU A 63 -7.08 -8.60 -3.44
N LEU A 64 -6.98 -9.76 -4.06
CA LEU A 64 -6.01 -10.78 -3.69
C LEU A 64 -4.96 -10.86 -4.79
N LEU A 65 -3.80 -10.28 -4.55
CA LEU A 65 -2.77 -10.13 -5.57
C LEU A 65 -1.40 -10.64 -5.09
N GLU A 66 -0.65 -11.23 -6.00
CA GLU A 66 0.75 -11.63 -5.80
C GLU A 66 1.64 -10.66 -6.57
N VAL A 67 2.54 -9.99 -5.83
CA VAL A 67 3.43 -9.01 -6.43
C VAL A 67 4.61 -9.67 -7.14
N ARG A 68 5.05 -9.02 -8.21
CA ARG A 68 6.31 -9.32 -8.86
C ARG A 68 7.35 -8.28 -8.44
N GLU A 69 7.97 -7.61 -9.37
CA GLU A 69 9.06 -6.65 -9.11
C GLU A 69 8.55 -5.36 -8.41
N ALA A 70 7.36 -4.90 -8.79
CA ALA A 70 6.83 -3.65 -8.26
C ALA A 70 6.19 -3.84 -6.88
N PRO A 71 6.53 -3.01 -5.89
CA PRO A 71 5.93 -3.09 -4.57
C PRO A 71 4.45 -2.70 -4.59
N THR A 72 3.65 -3.35 -3.73
CA THR A 72 2.22 -3.03 -3.51
C THR A 72 1.98 -1.53 -3.35
N ALA A 73 2.93 -0.80 -2.76
CA ALA A 73 2.82 0.64 -2.58
C ALA A 73 2.75 1.39 -3.92
N ARG A 74 3.54 1.01 -4.91
CA ARG A 74 3.52 1.59 -6.27
C ARG A 74 2.24 1.25 -7.02
N ILE A 75 1.86 -0.02 -6.97
CA ILE A 75 0.62 -0.54 -7.59
C ILE A 75 -0.57 0.23 -7.06
N MET A 76 -0.76 0.25 -5.74
CA MET A 76 -1.92 0.87 -5.10
C MET A 76 -1.90 2.40 -5.18
N GLN A 77 -0.74 3.05 -5.12
CA GLN A 77 -0.65 4.49 -5.32
C GLN A 77 -1.13 4.87 -6.73
N SER A 78 -0.67 4.15 -7.75
CA SER A 78 -1.08 4.39 -9.14
C SER A 78 -2.59 4.18 -9.32
N LEU A 79 -3.12 3.04 -8.83
CA LEU A 79 -4.54 2.69 -8.93
C LEU A 79 -5.43 3.72 -8.22
N LEU A 80 -5.19 3.94 -6.93
CA LEU A 80 -6.08 4.77 -6.12
C LEU A 80 -5.99 6.25 -6.49
N THR A 81 -4.81 6.77 -6.85
CA THR A 81 -4.68 8.16 -7.29
C THR A 81 -5.43 8.39 -8.61
N GLY A 82 -5.29 7.48 -9.57
CA GLY A 82 -6.01 7.55 -10.85
C GLY A 82 -7.51 7.50 -10.65
N TYR A 83 -7.99 6.53 -9.86
CA TYR A 83 -9.40 6.37 -9.58
C TYR A 83 -10.00 7.57 -8.83
N VAL A 84 -9.37 8.06 -7.76
CA VAL A 84 -9.86 9.21 -6.97
C VAL A 84 -9.96 10.46 -7.83
N ARG A 85 -8.96 10.75 -8.67
CA ARG A 85 -9.02 11.90 -9.58
C ARG A 85 -10.23 11.83 -10.50
N ARG A 86 -10.46 10.68 -11.13
CA ARG A 86 -11.62 10.46 -11.99
C ARG A 86 -12.94 10.58 -11.20
N PHE A 87 -13.05 9.89 -10.07
CA PHE A 87 -14.25 9.89 -9.24
C PHE A 87 -14.62 11.32 -8.82
N ASN A 88 -13.66 12.08 -8.26
CA ASN A 88 -13.88 13.45 -7.83
C ASN A 88 -14.26 14.37 -8.99
N SER A 89 -13.64 14.20 -10.17
CA SER A 89 -13.99 14.96 -11.37
C SER A 89 -15.42 14.67 -11.83
N VAL A 90 -15.79 13.38 -11.96
CA VAL A 90 -17.11 12.96 -12.45
C VAL A 90 -18.25 13.33 -11.49
N HIS A 91 -18.00 13.22 -10.19
CA HIS A 91 -19.01 13.47 -9.15
C HIS A 91 -18.92 14.88 -8.54
N ARG A 92 -18.05 15.76 -9.07
CA ARG A 92 -17.83 17.14 -8.58
C ARG A 92 -17.53 17.16 -7.08
N GLN A 93 -16.81 16.14 -6.59
CA GLN A 93 -16.40 16.04 -5.20
C GLN A 93 -14.98 16.56 -4.98
N ARG A 94 -14.67 16.92 -3.73
CA ARG A 94 -13.34 17.36 -3.29
C ARG A 94 -12.95 16.62 -2.02
N GLY A 95 -11.64 16.46 -1.80
CA GLY A 95 -11.12 15.83 -0.60
C GLY A 95 -10.88 14.33 -0.73
N HIS A 96 -10.85 13.64 0.40
CA HIS A 96 -10.45 12.23 0.49
C HIS A 96 -11.63 11.30 0.24
N LEU A 97 -11.54 10.49 -0.82
CA LEU A 97 -12.52 9.43 -1.08
C LEU A 97 -12.36 8.25 -0.11
N PHE A 98 -11.12 7.86 0.22
CA PHE A 98 -10.81 6.75 1.10
C PHE A 98 -10.48 7.20 2.53
N GLN A 99 -10.79 6.37 3.51
CA GLN A 99 -10.59 6.61 4.96
C GLN A 99 -9.11 6.69 5.37
N GLY A 100 -8.19 6.67 4.43
CA GLY A 100 -6.77 6.70 4.66
C GLY A 100 -6.05 5.82 3.64
N ARG A 101 -4.89 5.31 4.02
CA ARG A 101 -4.17 4.36 3.15
C ARG A 101 -4.89 3.02 3.10
N TYR A 102 -4.79 2.32 1.97
CA TYR A 102 -5.23 0.92 1.86
C TYR A 102 -4.57 0.05 2.94
N LYS A 103 -5.26 -0.99 3.40
CA LYS A 103 -4.71 -2.08 4.21
C LYS A 103 -4.13 -3.14 3.26
N ALA A 104 -3.00 -3.72 3.61
CA ALA A 104 -2.40 -4.83 2.89
C ALA A 104 -1.88 -5.83 3.92
N ILE A 105 -2.37 -7.04 3.84
CA ILE A 105 -2.02 -8.16 4.71
C ILE A 105 -1.21 -9.12 3.86
N VAL A 106 0.00 -9.46 4.28
CA VAL A 106 0.80 -10.51 3.66
C VAL A 106 0.22 -11.86 4.06
N CYS A 107 -0.06 -12.71 3.09
CA CYS A 107 -0.69 -13.99 3.31
C CYS A 107 0.23 -15.13 2.87
N ASP A 108 0.22 -16.22 3.64
CA ASP A 108 0.85 -17.46 3.21
C ASP A 108 0.04 -18.04 2.04
N ARG A 109 0.68 -18.07 0.87
CA ARG A 109 0.03 -18.51 -0.35
C ARG A 109 -0.37 -19.98 -0.30
N GLU A 110 0.51 -20.84 0.21
CA GLU A 110 0.28 -22.28 0.23
C GLU A 110 -0.88 -22.65 1.16
N SER A 111 -0.94 -22.00 2.31
CA SER A 111 -1.94 -22.28 3.33
C SER A 111 -3.29 -21.58 3.07
N TYR A 112 -3.29 -20.38 2.45
CA TYR A 112 -4.48 -19.53 2.49
C TYR A 112 -5.04 -19.12 1.13
N LEU A 113 -4.39 -19.44 -0.01
CA LEU A 113 -4.83 -18.95 -1.33
C LEU A 113 -6.30 -19.29 -1.61
N LEU A 114 -6.68 -20.56 -1.48
CA LEU A 114 -8.05 -21.00 -1.78
C LEU A 114 -9.08 -20.35 -0.87
N GLU A 115 -8.78 -20.33 0.42
CA GLU A 115 -9.67 -19.75 1.43
C GLU A 115 -9.87 -18.26 1.23
N LEU A 116 -8.80 -17.53 0.86
CA LEU A 116 -8.88 -16.11 0.57
C LEU A 116 -9.66 -15.82 -0.72
N VAL A 117 -9.49 -16.64 -1.76
CA VAL A 117 -10.32 -16.55 -2.98
C VAL A 117 -11.80 -16.74 -2.63
N ARG A 118 -12.12 -17.78 -1.85
CA ARG A 118 -13.48 -18.05 -1.35
C ARG A 118 -14.00 -16.88 -0.52
N TYR A 119 -13.20 -16.40 0.42
CA TYR A 119 -13.55 -15.26 1.26
C TYR A 119 -13.88 -14.02 0.43
N VAL A 120 -13.02 -13.65 -0.53
CA VAL A 120 -13.21 -12.47 -1.37
C VAL A 120 -14.49 -12.60 -2.19
N HIS A 121 -14.72 -13.74 -2.83
CA HIS A 121 -15.90 -13.93 -3.69
C HIS A 121 -17.23 -14.06 -2.94
N LEU A 122 -17.19 -14.42 -1.65
CA LEU A 122 -18.40 -14.51 -0.81
C LEU A 122 -18.75 -13.20 -0.09
N ASN A 123 -17.97 -12.13 -0.25
CA ASN A 123 -18.23 -10.87 0.46
C ASN A 123 -19.61 -10.29 0.21
N ALA A 124 -20.11 -10.30 -1.04
CA ALA A 124 -21.44 -9.79 -1.38
C ALA A 124 -22.55 -10.63 -0.75
N VAL A 125 -22.38 -11.96 -0.69
CA VAL A 125 -23.33 -12.88 -0.05
C VAL A 125 -23.34 -12.65 1.47
N ARG A 126 -22.18 -12.54 2.09
CA ARG A 126 -22.04 -12.25 3.55
C ARG A 126 -22.62 -10.89 3.91
N ALA A 127 -22.50 -9.91 3.01
CA ALA A 127 -23.13 -8.61 3.17
C ALA A 127 -24.64 -8.61 2.86
N LYS A 128 -25.23 -9.79 2.54
CA LYS A 128 -26.65 -9.98 2.19
C LYS A 128 -27.11 -9.10 1.00
N LEU A 129 -26.21 -8.78 0.08
CA LEU A 129 -26.52 -8.01 -1.12
C LEU A 129 -27.04 -8.90 -2.25
N VAL A 130 -26.65 -10.16 -2.25
CA VAL A 130 -27.06 -11.20 -3.19
C VAL A 130 -27.16 -12.54 -2.46
N GLU A 131 -27.93 -13.49 -3.03
CA GLU A 131 -28.05 -14.85 -2.49
C GLU A 131 -26.89 -15.75 -2.93
N ARG A 132 -26.38 -15.52 -4.16
CA ARG A 132 -25.32 -16.33 -4.75
C ARG A 132 -24.18 -15.44 -5.26
N PRO A 133 -22.92 -15.87 -5.16
CA PRO A 133 -21.78 -15.04 -5.57
C PRO A 133 -21.80 -14.66 -7.06
N GLY A 134 -22.36 -15.50 -7.92
CA GLY A 134 -22.52 -15.23 -9.36
C GLY A 134 -23.49 -14.11 -9.71
N GLU A 135 -24.33 -13.68 -8.79
CA GLU A 135 -25.29 -12.57 -8.97
C GLU A 135 -24.61 -11.20 -8.78
N TRP A 136 -23.42 -11.16 -8.17
CA TRP A 136 -22.66 -9.94 -8.00
C TRP A 136 -21.67 -9.73 -9.15
N ALA A 137 -22.07 -8.88 -10.10
CA ALA A 137 -21.30 -8.65 -11.33
C ALA A 137 -19.88 -8.05 -11.11
N TRP A 138 -19.61 -7.44 -9.95
CA TRP A 138 -18.37 -6.73 -9.68
C TRP A 138 -17.35 -7.56 -8.90
N SER A 139 -17.18 -8.81 -9.33
CA SER A 139 -16.21 -9.74 -8.74
C SER A 139 -15.56 -10.61 -9.82
N GLY A 140 -14.37 -11.14 -9.51
CA GLY A 140 -13.65 -12.08 -10.38
C GLY A 140 -14.24 -13.50 -10.41
N HIS A 141 -15.33 -13.77 -9.66
CA HIS A 141 -15.93 -15.10 -9.58
C HIS A 141 -16.39 -15.64 -10.95
N GLY A 142 -16.95 -14.77 -11.80
CA GLY A 142 -17.41 -15.14 -13.13
C GLY A 142 -16.30 -15.63 -14.07
N GLU A 143 -15.09 -15.13 -13.91
CA GLU A 143 -13.93 -15.53 -14.72
C GLU A 143 -13.53 -16.98 -14.46
N TYR A 144 -13.59 -17.45 -13.20
CA TYR A 144 -13.34 -18.85 -12.84
C TYR A 144 -14.36 -19.83 -13.44
N LEU A 145 -15.55 -19.33 -13.74
CA LEU A 145 -16.62 -20.13 -14.34
C LEU A 145 -16.68 -20.00 -15.87
N GLY A 146 -15.76 -19.22 -16.47
CA GLY A 146 -15.77 -18.93 -17.91
C GLY A 146 -16.95 -18.06 -18.37
N ARG A 147 -17.69 -17.46 -17.42
CA ARG A 147 -18.85 -16.59 -17.70
C ARG A 147 -18.45 -15.15 -17.99
N ASP A 148 -17.30 -14.73 -17.49
CA ASP A 148 -16.68 -13.42 -17.73
C ASP A 148 -15.32 -13.62 -18.41
N LYS A 149 -15.09 -12.85 -19.48
CA LYS A 149 -13.85 -12.90 -20.29
C LYS A 149 -13.02 -11.63 -20.13
N SER A 150 -13.14 -10.92 -19.01
CA SER A 150 -12.39 -9.66 -18.77
C SER A 150 -10.88 -9.86 -18.75
N GLY A 151 -10.41 -11.08 -18.46
CA GLY A 151 -8.99 -11.44 -18.42
C GLY A 151 -8.23 -10.74 -17.28
N LEU A 152 -8.95 -10.35 -16.23
CA LEU A 152 -8.33 -9.73 -15.05
C LEU A 152 -7.80 -10.76 -14.06
N ILE A 153 -8.42 -11.92 -13.97
CA ILE A 153 -8.03 -12.97 -13.04
C ILE A 153 -6.96 -13.87 -13.65
N ASP A 154 -6.00 -14.29 -12.82
CA ASP A 154 -5.04 -15.36 -13.09
C ASP A 154 -5.51 -16.65 -12.42
N PRO A 155 -6.38 -17.45 -13.07
CA PRO A 155 -7.02 -18.58 -12.41
C PRO A 155 -6.10 -19.79 -12.24
N GLY A 156 -4.99 -19.85 -12.96
CA GLY A 156 -4.12 -21.03 -13.08
C GLY A 156 -3.80 -21.72 -11.75
N PRO A 157 -3.22 -21.04 -10.75
CA PRO A 157 -2.87 -21.67 -9.48
C PRO A 157 -4.06 -22.24 -8.72
N VAL A 158 -5.18 -21.53 -8.69
CA VAL A 158 -6.43 -21.99 -8.04
C VAL A 158 -7.03 -23.16 -8.79
N MET A 159 -7.05 -23.09 -10.12
CA MET A 159 -7.58 -24.17 -10.95
C MET A 159 -6.69 -25.42 -10.94
N ALA A 160 -5.38 -25.26 -10.76
CA ALA A 160 -4.48 -26.41 -10.54
C ALA A 160 -4.81 -27.17 -9.26
N MET A 161 -5.29 -26.49 -8.22
CA MET A 161 -5.70 -27.13 -6.96
C MET A 161 -7.10 -27.71 -7.03
N LEU A 162 -8.04 -27.08 -7.74
CA LEU A 162 -9.45 -27.47 -7.80
C LEU A 162 -9.80 -28.30 -9.04
N HIS A 163 -8.90 -28.30 -10.05
CA HIS A 163 -8.98 -29.09 -11.28
C HIS A 163 -10.13 -28.76 -12.25
N SER A 164 -11.22 -28.12 -11.82
CA SER A 164 -12.33 -27.77 -12.71
C SER A 164 -13.19 -26.62 -12.18
N ALA A 165 -13.89 -25.94 -13.08
CA ALA A 165 -14.87 -24.90 -12.74
C ALA A 165 -16.00 -25.45 -11.85
N ALA A 166 -16.44 -26.68 -12.06
CA ALA A 166 -17.46 -27.31 -11.23
C ALA A 166 -16.99 -27.54 -9.77
N ARG A 167 -15.74 -27.96 -9.59
CA ARG A 167 -15.16 -28.11 -8.24
C ARG A 167 -14.93 -26.75 -7.59
N TYR A 168 -14.50 -25.75 -8.36
CA TYR A 168 -14.41 -24.38 -7.87
C TYR A 168 -15.77 -23.84 -7.40
N GLU A 169 -16.84 -24.00 -8.21
CA GLU A 169 -18.18 -23.56 -7.83
C GLU A 169 -18.68 -24.28 -6.58
N LYS A 170 -18.46 -25.60 -6.48
CA LYS A 170 -18.77 -26.39 -5.26
C LYS A 170 -18.03 -25.85 -4.05
N PHE A 171 -16.73 -25.64 -4.17
CA PHE A 171 -15.88 -25.10 -3.11
C PHE A 171 -16.36 -23.74 -2.59
N ILE A 172 -16.70 -22.82 -3.50
CA ILE A 172 -17.25 -21.50 -3.13
C ILE A 172 -18.60 -21.67 -2.42
N ARG A 173 -19.49 -22.53 -2.93
CA ARG A 173 -20.82 -22.76 -2.35
C ARG A 173 -20.77 -23.37 -0.95
N GLU A 174 -19.86 -24.27 -0.69
CA GLU A 174 -19.66 -24.87 0.64
C GLU A 174 -19.31 -23.78 1.67
N GLY A 175 -18.50 -22.78 1.31
CA GLY A 175 -18.16 -21.67 2.18
C GLY A 175 -19.32 -20.71 2.51
N MET A 176 -20.47 -20.80 1.81
CA MET A 176 -21.65 -20.00 2.17
C MET A 176 -22.26 -20.42 3.53
N LYS A 177 -22.02 -21.65 3.96
CA LYS A 177 -22.48 -22.20 5.24
C LYS A 177 -21.56 -21.88 6.40
N GLU A 178 -20.35 -21.40 6.11
CA GLU A 178 -19.36 -21.11 7.14
C GLU A 178 -19.59 -19.75 7.78
N SER A 179 -19.47 -19.68 9.09
CA SER A 179 -19.53 -18.44 9.85
C SER A 179 -18.35 -17.52 9.52
N TYR A 180 -18.52 -16.23 9.82
CA TYR A 180 -17.48 -15.22 9.71
C TYR A 180 -16.23 -15.62 10.49
N ARG A 181 -15.08 -15.62 9.81
CA ARG A 181 -13.78 -15.87 10.44
C ARG A 181 -13.06 -14.55 10.69
N ALA A 182 -12.97 -14.14 11.95
CA ALA A 182 -12.32 -12.88 12.35
C ALA A 182 -10.83 -12.83 11.98
N GLU A 183 -10.16 -13.99 11.86
CA GLU A 183 -8.75 -14.11 11.46
C GLU A 183 -8.42 -13.48 10.09
N TRP A 184 -9.41 -13.35 9.21
CA TRP A 184 -9.26 -12.78 7.86
C TRP A 184 -9.35 -11.24 7.86
N HIS A 185 -9.70 -10.69 9.02
CA HIS A 185 -9.64 -9.28 9.34
C HIS A 185 -8.68 -9.07 10.52
N PRO A 186 -7.40 -9.47 10.40
CA PRO A 186 -6.46 -9.20 11.46
C PRO A 186 -6.52 -7.70 11.78
N GLY A 187 -6.61 -7.38 13.06
CA GLY A 187 -6.69 -6.02 13.56
C GLY A 187 -5.54 -5.15 13.03
N GLU A 188 -5.53 -3.87 13.36
CA GLU A 188 -4.53 -2.92 12.85
C GLU A 188 -3.07 -3.33 13.13
N HIS A 189 -2.84 -4.31 13.99
CA HIS A 189 -1.55 -4.74 14.50
C HIS A 189 -1.00 -6.05 13.89
N ALA A 190 -1.79 -6.77 13.06
CA ALA A 190 -1.33 -8.02 12.44
C ALA A 190 -1.24 -7.88 10.90
N PRO A 191 -0.08 -7.43 10.38
CA PRO A 191 0.11 -7.26 8.93
C PRO A 191 0.32 -8.59 8.19
N PHE A 192 0.24 -9.74 8.88
CA PHE A 192 0.54 -11.06 8.34
C PHE A 192 -0.57 -12.06 8.67
N LEU A 193 -0.91 -12.90 7.68
CA LEU A 193 -1.72 -14.09 7.82
C LEU A 193 -0.88 -15.29 7.37
N GLY A 194 -0.41 -16.11 8.32
CA GLY A 194 0.47 -17.22 8.02
C GLY A 194 1.13 -17.82 9.25
N THR A 195 2.01 -18.81 9.03
CA THR A 195 2.78 -19.45 10.08
C THR A 195 3.81 -18.49 10.68
N GLU A 196 4.18 -18.70 11.95
CA GLU A 196 5.25 -17.91 12.57
C GLU A 196 6.57 -18.00 11.80
N GLU A 197 6.85 -19.13 11.17
CA GLU A 197 8.04 -19.35 10.36
C GLU A 197 8.06 -18.47 9.13
N LEU A 198 6.94 -18.39 8.39
CA LEU A 198 6.80 -17.48 7.25
C LEU A 198 6.98 -16.03 7.69
N VAL A 199 6.33 -15.64 8.79
CA VAL A 199 6.46 -14.27 9.33
C VAL A 199 7.92 -13.97 9.69
N LYS A 200 8.61 -14.88 10.41
CA LYS A 200 10.02 -14.75 10.76
C LYS A 200 10.91 -14.66 9.51
N LYS A 201 10.68 -15.50 8.50
CA LYS A 201 11.41 -15.50 7.23
C LYS A 201 11.23 -14.16 6.51
N ILE A 202 9.99 -13.72 6.31
CA ILE A 202 9.67 -12.46 5.64
C ILE A 202 10.27 -11.26 6.39
N VAL A 203 10.15 -11.23 7.71
CA VAL A 203 10.73 -10.18 8.55
C VAL A 203 12.24 -10.17 8.41
N LYS A 204 12.90 -11.33 8.48
CA LYS A 204 14.37 -11.43 8.35
C LYS A 204 14.87 -11.00 6.98
N GLU A 205 14.18 -11.38 5.89
CA GLU A 205 14.59 -11.07 4.52
C GLU A 205 14.29 -9.61 4.12
N ASN A 206 13.28 -9.01 4.72
CA ASN A 206 12.79 -7.68 4.33
C ASN A 206 12.93 -6.62 5.41
N MET A 207 13.40 -6.96 6.60
CA MET A 207 13.83 -5.91 7.53
C MET A 207 15.04 -5.22 6.91
N PRO A 208 14.99 -3.88 6.78
CA PRO A 208 16.23 -3.15 6.53
C PRO A 208 17.22 -3.59 7.63
N PRO A 209 18.50 -3.79 7.29
CA PRO A 209 19.51 -4.09 8.29
C PRO A 209 19.29 -3.15 9.47
N PRO A 210 19.47 -3.62 10.72
CA PRO A 210 19.28 -2.76 11.89
C PRO A 210 19.99 -1.47 11.56
N ARG A 211 19.25 -0.36 11.51
CA ARG A 211 19.81 0.94 11.08
C ARG A 211 21.05 1.11 11.90
N SER A 212 22.21 1.02 11.26
CA SER A 212 23.47 1.37 11.87
C SER A 212 23.18 2.68 12.58
N ARG A 213 23.47 2.76 13.88
CA ARG A 213 23.04 3.83 14.79
C ARG A 213 23.15 5.15 14.05
N ARG A 214 22.00 5.65 13.59
CA ARG A 214 21.90 6.88 12.81
C ARG A 214 22.62 7.95 13.61
N PRO A 215 23.66 8.61 13.09
CA PRO A 215 24.35 9.64 13.83
C PRO A 215 23.33 10.69 14.26
N SER A 216 23.36 11.09 15.51
CA SER A 216 22.46 12.12 16.04
C SER A 216 22.62 13.42 15.26
N LEU A 217 21.59 14.27 15.26
CA LEU A 217 21.67 15.60 14.64
C LEU A 217 22.83 16.42 15.23
N GLY A 218 23.14 16.21 16.53
CA GLY A 218 24.28 16.80 17.19
C GLY A 218 25.62 16.30 16.63
N GLU A 219 25.76 15.01 16.34
CA GLU A 219 26.97 14.46 15.69
C GLU A 219 27.11 14.94 14.26
N LEU A 220 25.98 15.02 13.51
CA LEU A 220 26.00 15.51 12.13
C LEU A 220 26.39 16.99 12.04
N VAL A 221 25.82 17.84 12.88
CA VAL A 221 26.14 19.28 12.87
C VAL A 221 27.57 19.52 13.24
N ARG A 222 28.14 18.75 14.21
CA ARG A 222 29.56 18.81 14.58
C ARG A 222 30.46 18.44 13.40
N ARG A 223 30.22 17.29 12.73
CA ARG A 223 30.99 16.87 11.54
C ARG A 223 30.96 17.90 10.40
N VAL A 224 29.78 18.51 10.17
CA VAL A 224 29.66 19.56 9.14
C VAL A 224 30.39 20.83 9.58
N GLY A 225 30.30 21.20 10.85
CA GLY A 225 31.00 22.35 11.41
C GLY A 225 32.52 22.21 11.32
N GLU A 226 33.05 21.04 11.73
CA GLU A 226 34.50 20.73 11.62
C GLU A 226 35.01 20.86 10.18
N ARG A 227 34.28 20.28 9.19
CA ARG A 227 34.63 20.38 7.76
C ARG A 227 34.56 21.81 7.21
N ALA A 228 33.66 22.63 7.73
CA ALA A 228 33.49 24.01 7.30
C ALA A 228 34.33 25.01 8.10
N GLY A 229 35.00 24.57 9.18
CA GLY A 229 35.68 25.45 10.13
C GLY A 229 34.70 26.41 10.82
N ILE A 230 33.53 25.92 11.23
CA ILE A 230 32.46 26.71 11.85
C ILE A 230 31.99 25.97 13.12
N GLU A 231 31.93 26.69 14.23
CA GLU A 231 31.40 26.15 15.47
C GLU A 231 29.97 25.61 15.30
N PRO A 232 29.67 24.39 15.80
CA PRO A 232 28.36 23.75 15.63
C PRO A 232 27.19 24.61 16.11
N GLU A 233 27.35 25.37 17.16
CA GLU A 233 26.30 26.27 17.67
C GLU A 233 25.99 27.40 16.70
N ILE A 234 26.97 27.91 15.94
CA ILE A 234 26.74 28.95 14.91
C ILE A 234 25.80 28.39 13.78
N LEU A 235 25.94 27.09 13.47
CA LEU A 235 25.05 26.44 12.51
C LEU A 235 23.61 26.33 13.00
N ARG A 236 23.38 26.28 14.31
CA ARG A 236 22.08 26.19 14.95
C ARG A 236 21.35 27.54 15.09
N HIS A 237 22.09 28.63 14.95
CA HIS A 237 21.55 29.99 15.06
C HIS A 237 21.38 30.63 13.67
N PRO A 238 20.47 31.61 13.48
CA PRO A 238 20.22 32.25 12.19
C PRO A 238 21.37 33.16 11.77
N GLY A 239 22.49 32.57 11.31
CA GLY A 239 23.61 33.29 10.69
C GLY A 239 23.30 33.57 9.20
N ARG A 240 23.69 34.74 8.70
CA ARG A 240 23.44 35.20 7.34
C ARG A 240 24.67 35.23 6.43
N THR A 241 25.86 34.90 6.93
CA THR A 241 27.07 34.86 6.10
C THR A 241 26.97 33.70 5.10
N ALA A 242 27.42 33.89 3.89
CA ALA A 242 27.31 32.89 2.80
C ALA A 242 27.91 31.53 3.23
N ARG A 243 29.06 31.54 3.94
CA ARG A 243 29.74 30.33 4.45
C ARG A 243 28.87 29.55 5.45
N VAL A 244 28.19 30.25 6.38
CA VAL A 244 27.30 29.62 7.37
C VAL A 244 26.06 29.07 6.72
N VAL A 245 25.48 29.80 5.74
CA VAL A 245 24.30 29.34 5.00
C VAL A 245 24.62 28.08 4.20
N GLU A 246 25.75 28.04 3.50
CA GLU A 246 26.18 26.86 2.74
C GLU A 246 26.40 25.63 3.63
N ALA A 247 27.13 25.82 4.73
CA ALA A 247 27.34 24.71 5.68
C ALA A 247 26.02 24.21 6.28
N ARG A 248 25.07 25.10 6.58
CA ARG A 248 23.72 24.72 7.05
C ARG A 248 22.93 23.98 5.99
N ASP A 249 22.96 24.41 4.73
CA ASP A 249 22.31 23.74 3.61
C ASP A 249 22.91 22.32 3.42
N ARG A 250 24.23 22.15 3.52
CA ARG A 250 24.90 20.83 3.53
C ARG A 250 24.43 19.94 4.68
N PHE A 251 24.37 20.48 5.91
CA PHE A 251 23.84 19.75 7.05
C PHE A 251 22.39 19.29 6.82
N ILE A 252 21.52 20.17 6.33
CA ILE A 252 20.13 19.85 6.01
C ILE A 252 20.06 18.71 4.98
N CYS A 253 20.83 18.79 3.91
CA CYS A 253 20.87 17.74 2.88
C CYS A 253 21.36 16.40 3.45
N GLN A 254 22.43 16.39 4.24
CA GLN A 254 22.93 15.16 4.87
C GLN A 254 21.94 14.58 5.89
N ALA A 255 21.30 15.42 6.71
CA ALA A 255 20.33 14.97 7.69
C ALA A 255 19.07 14.39 7.03
N VAL A 256 18.49 15.10 6.07
CA VAL A 256 17.21 14.70 5.47
C VAL A 256 17.40 13.62 4.40
N ARG A 257 18.27 13.84 3.40
CA ARG A 257 18.46 12.90 2.28
C ARG A 257 19.38 11.76 2.65
N GLY A 258 20.48 12.03 3.38
CA GLY A 258 21.47 11.02 3.72
C GLY A 258 21.05 10.14 4.89
N GLN A 259 20.46 10.72 5.94
CA GLN A 259 20.14 10.01 7.19
C GLN A 259 18.63 9.84 7.43
N GLY A 260 17.76 10.34 6.54
CA GLY A 260 16.31 10.18 6.62
C GLY A 260 15.65 10.88 7.82
N TYR A 261 16.21 11.99 8.30
CA TYR A 261 15.57 12.85 9.29
C TYR A 261 14.35 13.56 8.72
N GLY A 262 13.29 13.72 9.51
CA GLY A 262 12.12 14.50 9.12
C GLY A 262 12.47 16.00 9.00
N GLY A 263 11.96 16.68 7.96
CA GLY A 263 12.22 18.11 7.79
C GLY A 263 11.80 18.96 8.99
N ALA A 264 10.67 18.60 9.64
CA ALA A 264 10.23 19.27 10.87
C ALA A 264 11.19 19.06 12.06
N GLU A 265 11.76 17.85 12.18
CA GLU A 265 12.73 17.49 13.22
C GLU A 265 14.05 18.29 13.05
N VAL A 266 14.52 18.41 11.80
CA VAL A 266 15.70 19.21 11.46
C VAL A 266 15.45 20.71 11.66
N ALA A 267 14.25 21.20 11.31
CA ALA A 267 13.86 22.60 11.53
C ALA A 267 13.84 22.95 13.02
N ALA A 268 13.27 22.07 13.87
CA ALA A 268 13.26 22.24 15.32
C ALA A 268 14.69 22.25 15.90
N PHE A 269 15.55 21.33 15.43
CA PHE A 269 16.96 21.28 15.85
C PHE A 269 17.73 22.56 15.51
N LEU A 270 17.53 23.10 14.29
CA LEU A 270 18.15 24.34 13.80
C LEU A 270 17.44 25.61 14.29
N ARG A 271 16.35 25.49 15.05
CA ARG A 271 15.51 26.62 15.52
C ARG A 271 15.08 27.53 14.37
N CYS A 272 14.66 26.95 13.23
CA CYS A 272 14.27 27.69 12.04
C CYS A 272 12.91 27.26 11.51
N HIS A 273 12.33 28.08 10.63
CA HIS A 273 11.04 27.74 10.01
C HIS A 273 11.18 26.57 9.03
N PRO A 274 10.22 25.60 8.97
CA PRO A 274 10.27 24.46 8.07
C PRO A 274 10.48 24.78 6.58
N SER A 275 10.03 25.96 6.13
CA SER A 275 10.27 26.43 4.75
C SER A 275 11.75 26.59 4.41
N ASN A 276 12.60 26.86 5.40
CA ASN A 276 14.05 26.96 5.19
C ASN A 276 14.65 25.60 4.82
N ILE A 277 14.14 24.52 5.41
CA ILE A 277 14.55 23.15 5.06
C ILE A 277 14.17 22.82 3.62
N SER A 278 12.92 23.12 3.22
CA SER A 278 12.46 22.89 1.85
C SER A 278 13.30 23.67 0.83
N ARG A 279 13.64 24.91 1.15
CA ARG A 279 14.47 25.78 0.27
C ARG A 279 15.90 25.24 0.13
N ALA A 280 16.52 24.81 1.21
CA ALA A 280 17.86 24.21 1.19
C ALA A 280 17.88 22.92 0.36
N LEU A 281 16.85 22.07 0.51
CA LEU A 281 16.71 20.82 -0.27
C LEU A 281 16.50 21.07 -1.77
N GLN A 282 15.86 22.17 -2.16
CA GLN A 282 15.69 22.56 -3.57
C GLN A 282 17.00 23.02 -4.21
N LYS A 283 17.82 23.81 -3.50
CA LYS A 283 19.13 24.26 -3.99
C LYS A 283 20.09 23.11 -4.25
N GLY A 284 20.12 22.09 -3.39
CA GLY A 284 21.00 20.93 -3.52
C GLY A 284 20.63 19.94 -4.64
N VAL A 285 19.69 20.28 -5.53
CA VAL A 285 19.40 19.51 -6.76
C VAL A 285 20.17 20.09 -7.95
N ASN A 286 20.68 21.31 -7.84
CA ASN A 286 21.33 22.04 -8.92
C ASN A 286 22.86 22.21 -8.74
N SER A 287 23.48 21.43 -7.84
CA SER A 287 24.94 21.43 -7.61
C SER A 287 25.53 20.03 -7.68
#